data_4d32774e7d21170113cfeb1399ab5b29
#
_entry.id   4d32774e7d21170113cfeb1399ab5b29
#
_cell.length_a   1.000
_cell.length_b   1.000
_cell.length_c   1.000
_cell.angle_alpha   90.00
_cell.angle_beta   90.00
_cell.angle_gamma   90.00
#
_symmetry.space_group_name_H-M   'P 1'
#
loop_
_entity.id
_entity.type
_entity.pdbx_description
1 polymer ?
#
loop_
_entity_poly.entity_id
_entity_poly.type
_entity_poly.pdbx_seq_one_letter_code
_entity_poly.pdbx_strand_id
1 'polypeptide(L)'
;MFAFISNTVRMGRHGCFYGNGAMPGKTKRVMSQTLNDGRSSTKPLFEAVGVTKSFGDFIANDEVSFQIHAGEIHALLGENGAGKSTFVKIAYGLLQPDAGQLFWNGEPIFIPGPQQARQRGIGMVFQHFSLFDALTVAENIQLAMPPGETIASLSDRIANISKEYGIEVDPAARIHNLSVGQQQRVEIVRCLLQDPKLLIMDEPTSVLTPQETEQLFEVLRRFAENGLAVLFISHKLNEIRALTSRATVLRRGQNVGSVNTKGQSNRQLAELMIGTKVKDVARQKAPAKSKILFAVNNLNRPKQNAFSVTLRDITIEARAGEIFGIAGIAGNGQDELMAALTGEWLGNQSGVITLEGGDISSQGPAERRLAGMGFIPEERNGHAAVPSMSLADNALLTNHSLAGVVRGGVLDLVGMRNKAAAIAADFDVRLPEPNPLASSLSGGNLQKFVVGREIIKVPRVLIVSQPTWGVDIGAAVFIRAAMLDLVAKGSAVVMISQDLEEVFAISHRIAVLHGGVLSPAESATKLTAEKVGLLMGGSDAPKDAAQDAVQGASA
;
A
#
# COMPACT_ATOMS: atom_id res chain seq x y z
N MET A 1 -29.83 41.42 -1.02
CA MET A 1 -31.10 42.03 -0.68
C MET A 1 -31.81 41.11 0.29
N PHE A 2 -31.99 41.58 1.49
CA PHE A 2 -32.38 41.03 2.76
C PHE A 2 -33.61 40.08 2.78
N ALA A 3 -33.59 39.06 3.67
CA ALA A 3 -34.59 38.96 4.73
C ALA A 3 -34.21 37.84 5.75
N PHE A 4 -33.94 38.29 6.97
CA PHE A 4 -33.91 37.55 8.24
C PHE A 4 -35.32 37.12 8.59
N ILE A 5 -35.52 35.90 9.12
CA ILE A 5 -36.65 35.61 10.04
C ILE A 5 -36.08 34.84 11.22
N SER A 6 -36.10 35.53 12.38
CA SER A 6 -35.93 34.98 13.72
C SER A 6 -37.23 34.34 14.17
N ASN A 7 -37.18 33.19 14.83
CA ASN A 7 -38.27 32.73 15.66
C ASN A 7 -37.76 32.25 17.02
N THR A 8 -38.01 33.09 18.00
CA THR A 8 -37.87 32.86 19.43
C THR A 8 -39.08 32.07 19.92
N VAL A 9 -38.89 30.95 20.60
CA VAL A 9 -39.95 30.29 21.39
C VAL A 9 -39.45 30.02 22.81
N ARG A 10 -40.33 30.44 23.73
CA ARG A 10 -40.24 30.62 25.17
C ARG A 10 -39.90 29.37 25.98
N MET A 11 -39.16 29.64 27.06
CA MET A 11 -39.05 28.80 28.26
C MET A 11 -40.39 28.47 28.92
N GLY A 12 -40.55 27.19 29.29
CA GLY A 12 -41.51 26.73 30.27
C GLY A 12 -40.81 25.93 31.37
N ARG A 13 -40.80 26.49 32.58
CA ARG A 13 -40.35 25.85 33.84
C ARG A 13 -41.45 24.95 34.39
N HIS A 14 -41.12 23.74 34.78
CA HIS A 14 -41.69 22.92 35.90
C HIS A 14 -40.68 21.79 36.09
N GLY A 15 -40.07 21.51 37.20
CA GLY A 15 -40.59 21.30 38.54
C GLY A 15 -40.08 19.92 38.99
N CYS A 16 -39.22 19.88 39.98
CA CYS A 16 -38.55 18.70 40.58
C CYS A 16 -39.49 17.52 40.89
N PHE A 17 -38.96 16.29 40.70
CA PHE A 17 -39.18 15.20 41.67
C PHE A 17 -37.95 14.30 41.76
N TYR A 18 -37.41 14.18 42.97
CA TYR A 18 -36.42 13.20 43.37
C TYR A 18 -37.02 11.80 43.41
N GLY A 19 -36.35 10.83 42.83
CA GLY A 19 -36.64 9.41 42.95
C GLY A 19 -35.35 8.60 42.96
N ASN A 20 -34.85 8.28 44.15
CA ASN A 20 -33.80 7.29 44.38
C ASN A 20 -34.26 5.90 43.94
N GLY A 21 -33.58 5.30 43.01
CA GLY A 21 -33.75 3.92 42.60
C GLY A 21 -32.43 3.33 42.14
N ALA A 22 -31.64 2.82 43.08
CA ALA A 22 -30.45 2.02 42.79
C ALA A 22 -30.87 0.67 42.20
N MET A 23 -30.39 0.35 41.01
CA MET A 23 -30.37 -1.02 40.50
C MET A 23 -28.92 -1.45 40.27
N PRO A 24 -28.51 -2.67 40.67
CA PRO A 24 -27.14 -3.11 40.58
C PRO A 24 -26.83 -3.57 39.14
N GLY A 25 -26.03 -2.79 38.43
CA GLY A 25 -25.42 -3.20 37.16
C GLY A 25 -24.43 -4.31 37.41
N LYS A 26 -24.70 -5.50 36.91
CA LYS A 26 -23.73 -6.62 36.85
C LYS A 26 -22.60 -6.23 35.92
N THR A 27 -21.50 -5.79 36.49
CA THR A 27 -20.20 -5.68 35.81
C THR A 27 -19.74 -7.09 35.45
N LYS A 28 -19.97 -7.55 34.25
CA LYS A 28 -19.28 -8.70 33.70
C LYS A 28 -17.81 -8.31 33.53
N ARG A 29 -17.01 -8.68 34.52
CA ARG A 29 -15.56 -8.72 34.44
C ARG A 29 -15.23 -9.75 33.35
N VAL A 30 -14.96 -9.28 32.12
CA VAL A 30 -14.33 -10.11 31.10
C VAL A 30 -12.91 -10.33 31.57
N MET A 31 -12.65 -11.53 32.08
CA MET A 31 -11.29 -11.99 32.35
C MET A 31 -10.53 -11.98 31.02
N SER A 32 -9.67 -10.98 30.84
CA SER A 32 -8.58 -11.07 29.89
C SER A 32 -7.76 -12.29 30.26
N GLN A 33 -7.68 -13.27 29.39
CA GLN A 33 -6.67 -14.32 29.50
C GLN A 33 -5.30 -13.64 29.33
N THR A 34 -4.73 -13.21 30.43
CA THR A 34 -3.30 -12.89 30.54
C THR A 34 -2.54 -14.18 30.27
N LEU A 35 -2.02 -14.31 29.07
CA LEU A 35 -0.93 -15.24 28.81
C LEU A 35 0.25 -14.81 29.67
N ASN A 36 0.59 -15.66 30.61
CA ASN A 36 1.63 -15.49 31.61
C ASN A 36 3.00 -15.64 30.90
N ASP A 37 3.49 -14.55 30.28
CA ASP A 37 4.86 -14.49 29.78
C ASP A 37 5.76 -14.00 30.91
N GLY A 38 6.65 -14.87 31.37
CA GLY A 38 7.60 -14.66 32.46
C GLY A 38 8.64 -13.57 32.18
N ARG A 39 8.21 -12.32 32.05
CA ARG A 39 9.06 -11.13 32.07
C ARG A 39 8.68 -10.22 33.22
N SER A 40 9.70 -9.70 33.87
CA SER A 40 9.74 -8.66 34.89
C SER A 40 8.59 -7.65 34.75
N SER A 41 7.94 -7.31 35.85
CA SER A 41 6.82 -6.37 36.00
C SER A 41 7.24 -4.93 35.73
N THR A 42 7.72 -4.62 34.54
CA THR A 42 7.99 -3.25 34.10
C THR A 42 6.69 -2.63 33.57
N LYS A 43 6.34 -1.45 34.11
CA LYS A 43 5.19 -0.68 33.61
C LYS A 43 5.33 -0.41 32.11
N PRO A 44 4.24 -0.46 31.32
CA PRO A 44 4.28 -0.04 29.93
C PRO A 44 4.71 1.43 29.81
N LEU A 45 5.48 1.74 28.78
CA LEU A 45 5.83 3.13 28.43
C LEU A 45 4.58 3.89 27.96
N PHE A 46 3.83 3.28 27.03
CA PHE A 46 2.56 3.82 26.54
C PHE A 46 1.49 2.72 26.60
N GLU A 47 0.32 3.10 27.08
CA GLU A 47 -0.83 2.20 27.17
C GLU A 47 -2.11 2.95 26.75
N ALA A 48 -2.97 2.26 26.03
CA ALA A 48 -4.33 2.65 25.71
C ALA A 48 -5.29 1.63 26.27
N VAL A 49 -6.34 2.06 26.94
CA VAL A 49 -7.35 1.18 27.58
C VAL A 49 -8.73 1.56 27.09
N GLY A 50 -9.40 0.64 26.39
CA GLY A 50 -10.78 0.78 25.94
C GLY A 50 -11.01 1.97 25.00
N VAL A 51 -10.02 2.34 24.17
CA VAL A 51 -10.11 3.51 23.30
C VAL A 51 -11.15 3.29 22.21
N THR A 52 -12.15 4.18 22.17
CA THR A 52 -13.21 4.18 21.17
C THR A 52 -13.21 5.48 20.38
N LYS A 53 -13.38 5.36 19.04
CA LYS A 53 -13.52 6.49 18.13
C LYS A 53 -14.53 6.21 17.05
N SER A 54 -15.51 7.13 16.92
CA SER A 54 -16.58 7.07 15.92
C SER A 54 -16.53 8.29 15.00
N PHE A 55 -17.02 8.09 13.77
CA PHE A 55 -17.24 9.13 12.77
C PHE A 55 -18.68 8.97 12.26
N GLY A 56 -19.62 9.74 12.82
CA GLY A 56 -21.04 9.50 12.62
C GLY A 56 -21.43 8.10 13.12
N ASP A 57 -22.08 7.31 12.27
CA ASP A 57 -22.48 5.93 12.59
C ASP A 57 -21.36 4.90 12.43
N PHE A 58 -20.20 5.29 11.90
CA PHE A 58 -19.06 4.40 11.69
C PHE A 58 -18.12 4.41 12.90
N ILE A 59 -17.95 3.25 13.56
CA ILE A 59 -16.99 3.06 14.66
C ILE A 59 -15.66 2.61 14.07
N ALA A 60 -14.66 3.49 14.11
CA ALA A 60 -13.34 3.23 13.58
C ALA A 60 -12.42 2.49 14.57
N ASN A 61 -12.55 2.78 15.87
CA ASN A 61 -11.97 2.02 16.97
C ASN A 61 -13.04 1.73 18.00
N ASP A 62 -13.12 0.50 18.47
CA ASP A 62 -14.13 0.00 19.39
C ASP A 62 -13.43 -0.73 20.55
N GLU A 63 -13.36 -0.06 21.70
CA GLU A 63 -12.73 -0.52 22.94
C GLU A 63 -11.28 -1.04 22.74
N VAL A 64 -10.49 -0.39 21.89
CA VAL A 64 -9.11 -0.81 21.59
C VAL A 64 -8.24 -0.63 22.82
N SER A 65 -7.61 -1.74 23.26
CA SER A 65 -6.59 -1.75 24.29
C SER A 65 -5.24 -2.16 23.68
N PHE A 66 -4.18 -1.43 24.03
CA PHE A 66 -2.83 -1.60 23.48
C PHE A 66 -1.78 -1.20 24.52
N GLN A 67 -0.63 -1.87 24.50
CA GLN A 67 0.51 -1.51 25.35
C GLN A 67 1.84 -1.74 24.63
N ILE A 68 2.83 -0.88 24.90
CA ILE A 68 4.20 -1.00 24.43
C ILE A 68 5.18 -0.62 25.54
N HIS A 69 6.30 -1.35 25.62
CA HIS A 69 7.35 -1.15 26.61
C HIS A 69 8.56 -0.41 26.02
N ALA A 70 9.35 0.22 26.88
CA ALA A 70 10.61 0.83 26.45
C ALA A 70 11.55 -0.23 25.83
N GLY A 71 12.21 0.13 24.71
CA GLY A 71 13.08 -0.79 23.99
C GLY A 71 12.36 -1.88 23.20
N GLU A 72 11.02 -1.82 23.08
CA GLU A 72 10.23 -2.80 22.32
C GLU A 72 9.99 -2.29 20.90
N ILE A 73 10.18 -3.17 19.90
CA ILE A 73 9.63 -2.96 18.56
C ILE A 73 8.35 -3.76 18.45
N HIS A 74 7.22 -3.07 18.46
CA HIS A 74 5.87 -3.64 18.47
C HIS A 74 5.15 -3.34 17.16
N ALA A 75 4.62 -4.37 16.51
CA ALA A 75 3.83 -4.21 15.30
C ALA A 75 2.37 -3.91 15.59
N LEU A 76 1.77 -2.98 14.84
CA LEU A 76 0.32 -2.83 14.77
C LEU A 76 -0.18 -3.32 13.41
N LEU A 77 -0.84 -4.47 13.41
CA LEU A 77 -1.33 -5.16 12.22
C LEU A 77 -2.83 -4.96 12.03
N GLY A 78 -3.29 -5.16 10.81
CA GLY A 78 -4.71 -5.13 10.44
C GLY A 78 -4.90 -4.80 8.97
N GLU A 79 -6.03 -5.17 8.41
CA GLU A 79 -6.42 -4.81 7.04
C GLU A 79 -6.62 -3.29 6.89
N ASN A 80 -6.73 -2.81 5.65
CA ASN A 80 -7.11 -1.42 5.39
C ASN A 80 -8.51 -1.18 5.96
N GLY A 81 -8.68 -0.07 6.69
CA GLY A 81 -9.92 0.20 7.43
C GLY A 81 -10.08 -0.54 8.76
N ALA A 82 -9.07 -1.29 9.23
CA ALA A 82 -9.11 -1.96 10.53
C ALA A 82 -9.01 -1.01 11.74
N GLY A 83 -8.80 0.28 11.53
CA GLY A 83 -8.69 1.28 12.60
C GLY A 83 -7.26 1.68 12.98
N LYS A 84 -6.21 1.12 12.33
CA LYS A 84 -4.80 1.41 12.64
C LYS A 84 -4.46 2.89 12.62
N SER A 85 -4.69 3.55 11.47
CA SER A 85 -4.35 4.98 11.31
C SER A 85 -5.20 5.88 12.23
N THR A 86 -6.43 5.49 12.58
CA THR A 86 -7.25 6.19 13.56
C THR A 86 -6.63 6.08 14.95
N PHE A 87 -6.24 4.88 15.36
CA PHE A 87 -5.59 4.64 16.64
C PHE A 87 -4.27 5.41 16.78
N VAL A 88 -3.43 5.38 15.74
CA VAL A 88 -2.15 6.09 15.71
C VAL A 88 -2.35 7.61 15.77
N LYS A 89 -3.34 8.15 15.06
CA LYS A 89 -3.70 9.57 15.13
C LYS A 89 -4.17 9.97 16.54
N ILE A 90 -4.84 9.07 17.27
CA ILE A 90 -5.20 9.28 18.67
C ILE A 90 -3.94 9.27 19.55
N ALA A 91 -3.05 8.29 19.39
CA ALA A 91 -1.81 8.20 20.14
C ALA A 91 -0.88 9.41 19.94
N TYR A 92 -0.93 10.02 18.74
CA TYR A 92 -0.16 11.23 18.42
C TYR A 92 -0.92 12.55 18.68
N GLY A 93 -2.18 12.49 19.14
CA GLY A 93 -2.99 13.66 19.46
C GLY A 93 -3.60 14.40 18.28
N LEU A 94 -3.58 13.82 17.06
CA LEU A 94 -4.27 14.36 15.87
C LEU A 94 -5.79 14.15 15.95
N LEU A 95 -6.23 13.14 16.70
CA LEU A 95 -7.63 12.85 16.99
C LEU A 95 -7.80 12.65 18.48
N GLN A 96 -8.98 13.01 19.00
CA GLN A 96 -9.35 12.70 20.37
C GLN A 96 -10.23 11.44 20.40
N PRO A 97 -10.02 10.53 21.36
CA PRO A 97 -10.92 9.41 21.56
C PRO A 97 -12.26 9.90 22.10
N ASP A 98 -13.35 9.20 21.77
CA ASP A 98 -14.68 9.47 22.29
C ASP A 98 -14.90 8.77 23.66
N ALA A 99 -14.18 7.66 23.91
CA ALA A 99 -14.12 6.96 25.18
C ALA A 99 -12.77 6.25 25.37
N GLY A 100 -12.50 5.78 26.58
CA GLY A 100 -11.25 5.14 26.94
C GLY A 100 -10.22 6.11 27.51
N GLN A 101 -9.03 5.60 27.82
CA GLN A 101 -7.97 6.37 28.49
C GLN A 101 -6.59 5.99 27.93
N LEU A 102 -5.72 7.01 27.76
CA LEU A 102 -4.31 6.83 27.47
C LEU A 102 -3.47 6.99 28.73
N PHE A 103 -2.37 6.22 28.81
CA PHE A 103 -1.41 6.26 29.92
C PHE A 103 0.01 6.39 29.38
N TRP A 104 0.85 7.10 30.12
CA TRP A 104 2.28 7.25 29.87
C TRP A 104 3.04 6.91 31.15
N ASN A 105 3.89 5.89 31.11
CA ASN A 105 4.55 5.35 32.30
C ASN A 105 3.57 4.97 33.43
N GLY A 106 2.37 4.55 33.07
CA GLY A 106 1.30 4.19 34.00
C GLY A 106 0.52 5.36 34.59
N GLU A 107 0.80 6.60 34.19
CA GLU A 107 0.04 7.78 34.58
C GLU A 107 -0.97 8.15 33.48
N PRO A 108 -2.22 8.46 33.81
CA PRO A 108 -3.22 8.85 32.83
C PRO A 108 -2.81 10.16 32.14
N ILE A 109 -2.93 10.19 30.82
CA ILE A 109 -2.56 11.37 30.03
C ILE A 109 -3.70 11.81 29.10
N PHE A 110 -3.66 13.11 28.78
CA PHE A 110 -4.43 13.69 27.70
C PHE A 110 -3.47 14.34 26.72
N ILE A 111 -3.64 14.07 25.42
CA ILE A 111 -2.78 14.58 24.34
C ILE A 111 -3.63 15.43 23.40
N PRO A 112 -3.76 16.74 23.65
CA PRO A 112 -4.65 17.60 22.87
C PRO A 112 -4.16 17.87 21.44
N GLY A 113 -2.86 17.60 21.17
CA GLY A 113 -2.28 17.84 19.85
C GLY A 113 -0.88 17.29 19.69
N PRO A 114 -0.33 17.28 18.45
CA PRO A 114 0.99 16.77 18.13
C PRO A 114 2.14 17.46 18.89
N GLN A 115 2.00 18.74 19.24
CA GLN A 115 3.01 19.45 20.02
C GLN A 115 3.17 18.83 21.42
N GLN A 116 2.06 18.54 22.09
CA GLN A 116 2.06 17.89 23.40
C GLN A 116 2.53 16.44 23.33
N ALA A 117 2.23 15.73 22.24
CA ALA A 117 2.79 14.40 21.99
C ALA A 117 4.32 14.45 21.92
N ARG A 118 4.88 15.37 21.14
CA ARG A 118 6.34 15.58 21.03
C ARG A 118 6.97 15.95 22.36
N GLN A 119 6.37 16.86 23.11
CA GLN A 119 6.86 17.25 24.45
C GLN A 119 6.92 16.06 25.43
N ARG A 120 6.11 15.03 25.22
CA ARG A 120 6.14 13.78 26.00
C ARG A 120 7.12 12.75 25.46
N GLY A 121 7.77 13.05 24.33
CA GLY A 121 8.68 12.12 23.66
C GLY A 121 7.96 11.14 22.73
N ILE A 122 6.79 11.47 22.18
CA ILE A 122 6.13 10.69 21.15
C ILE A 122 6.46 11.33 19.79
N GLY A 123 7.27 10.65 18.98
CA GLY A 123 7.58 11.00 17.59
C GLY A 123 6.73 10.21 16.60
N MET A 124 6.49 10.77 15.41
CA MET A 124 5.78 10.08 14.34
C MET A 124 6.40 10.36 12.99
N VAL A 125 6.66 9.29 12.24
CA VAL A 125 7.00 9.30 10.82
C VAL A 125 5.75 8.86 10.05
N PHE A 126 5.27 9.75 9.20
CA PHE A 126 4.04 9.53 8.43
C PHE A 126 4.30 8.73 7.16
N GLN A 127 3.26 8.10 6.62
CA GLN A 127 3.29 7.37 5.35
C GLN A 127 3.68 8.28 4.16
N HIS A 128 3.23 9.54 4.16
CA HIS A 128 3.61 10.55 3.17
C HIS A 128 4.56 11.56 3.81
N PHE A 129 5.65 11.85 3.14
CA PHE A 129 6.64 12.79 3.64
C PHE A 129 6.05 14.19 3.79
N SER A 130 6.40 14.82 4.91
CA SER A 130 6.04 16.22 5.19
C SER A 130 7.24 17.15 4.95
N LEU A 131 7.89 16.99 3.79
CA LEU A 131 9.08 17.73 3.39
C LEU A 131 8.74 18.74 2.28
N PHE A 132 9.42 19.87 2.30
CA PHE A 132 9.33 20.92 1.28
C PHE A 132 10.47 20.73 0.29
N ASP A 133 10.16 20.44 -0.96
CA ASP A 133 11.12 20.10 -2.01
C ASP A 133 12.14 21.21 -2.29
N ALA A 134 11.73 22.47 -2.19
CA ALA A 134 12.59 23.63 -2.47
C ALA A 134 13.63 23.91 -1.38
N LEU A 135 13.45 23.39 -0.18
CA LEU A 135 14.31 23.64 0.98
C LEU A 135 15.43 22.60 1.10
N THR A 136 16.51 22.96 1.78
CA THR A 136 17.53 22.02 2.21
C THR A 136 17.03 21.13 3.34
N VAL A 137 17.76 20.05 3.62
CA VAL A 137 17.49 19.15 4.75
C VAL A 137 17.48 19.93 6.07
N ALA A 138 18.49 20.75 6.34
CA ALA A 138 18.57 21.53 7.57
C ALA A 138 17.42 22.53 7.71
N GLU A 139 17.04 23.22 6.64
CA GLU A 139 15.87 24.12 6.63
C GLU A 139 14.56 23.38 6.90
N ASN A 140 14.35 22.20 6.28
CA ASN A 140 13.17 21.38 6.54
C ASN A 140 13.07 20.92 8.00
N ILE A 141 14.19 20.48 8.56
CA ILE A 141 14.24 20.04 9.95
C ILE A 141 14.02 21.23 10.91
N GLN A 142 14.57 22.40 10.58
CA GLN A 142 14.40 23.61 11.40
C GLN A 142 12.93 24.01 11.58
N LEU A 143 12.08 23.79 10.56
CA LEU A 143 10.63 24.05 10.67
C LEU A 143 9.95 23.27 11.79
N ALA A 144 10.53 22.13 12.18
CA ALA A 144 10.00 21.27 13.24
C ALA A 144 10.67 21.48 14.61
N MET A 145 11.72 22.32 14.68
CA MET A 145 12.46 22.60 15.90
C MET A 145 11.90 23.81 16.66
N PRO A 146 12.15 23.92 17.97
CA PRO A 146 11.84 25.12 18.72
C PRO A 146 12.54 26.37 18.13
N PRO A 147 11.93 27.55 18.21
CA PRO A 147 12.54 28.78 17.70
C PRO A 147 13.84 29.13 18.45
N GLY A 148 14.84 29.67 17.72
CA GLY A 148 16.09 30.17 18.28
C GLY A 148 17.33 29.34 17.95
N GLU A 149 17.22 28.16 17.38
CA GLU A 149 18.35 27.38 16.90
C GLU A 149 18.80 27.85 15.51
N THR A 150 20.12 28.06 15.34
CA THR A 150 20.68 28.45 14.03
C THR A 150 20.82 27.23 13.11
N ILE A 151 20.76 27.42 11.78
CA ILE A 151 20.98 26.36 10.80
C ILE A 151 22.34 25.68 10.97
N ALA A 152 23.39 26.46 11.33
CA ALA A 152 24.73 25.92 11.56
C ALA A 152 24.73 24.91 12.73
N SER A 153 24.19 25.31 13.90
CA SER A 153 24.08 24.46 15.09
C SER A 153 23.24 23.19 14.79
N LEU A 154 22.14 23.38 14.06
CA LEU A 154 21.27 22.28 13.67
C LEU A 154 21.98 21.30 12.71
N SER A 155 22.77 21.82 11.76
CA SER A 155 23.56 20.99 10.84
C SER A 155 24.57 20.12 11.58
N ASP A 156 25.23 20.66 12.61
CA ASP A 156 26.15 19.90 13.46
C ASP A 156 25.41 18.79 14.24
N ARG A 157 24.21 19.07 14.75
CA ARG A 157 23.38 18.07 15.42
C ARG A 157 22.91 16.98 14.46
N ILE A 158 22.50 17.35 13.24
CA ILE A 158 22.14 16.39 12.19
C ILE A 158 23.33 15.46 11.90
N ALA A 159 24.53 16.02 11.70
CA ALA A 159 25.74 15.25 11.45
C ALA A 159 26.09 14.30 12.62
N ASN A 160 25.92 14.75 13.86
CA ASN A 160 26.16 13.91 15.04
C ASN A 160 25.18 12.74 15.12
N ILE A 161 23.88 12.98 14.96
CA ILE A 161 22.86 11.91 14.94
C ILE A 161 23.08 10.96 13.75
N SER A 162 23.40 11.51 12.56
CA SER A 162 23.74 10.72 11.39
C SER A 162 24.87 9.73 11.67
N LYS A 163 25.91 10.20 12.36
CA LYS A 163 27.07 9.37 12.73
C LYS A 163 26.73 8.35 13.84
N GLU A 164 26.00 8.77 14.86
CA GLU A 164 25.62 7.93 16.01
C GLU A 164 24.79 6.72 15.57
N TYR A 165 23.79 6.96 14.70
CA TYR A 165 22.86 5.91 14.27
C TYR A 165 23.20 5.31 12.92
N GLY A 166 24.21 5.82 12.20
CA GLY A 166 24.60 5.34 10.87
C GLY A 166 23.56 5.69 9.78
N ILE A 167 22.86 6.81 9.95
CA ILE A 167 21.86 7.32 8.99
C ILE A 167 22.52 8.45 8.19
N GLU A 168 23.00 8.15 6.99
CA GLU A 168 23.65 9.18 6.15
C GLU A 168 22.64 10.22 5.66
N VAL A 169 22.80 11.47 6.12
CA VAL A 169 22.01 12.62 5.72
C VAL A 169 22.93 13.82 5.56
N ASP A 170 22.91 14.46 4.39
CA ASP A 170 23.62 15.72 4.13
C ASP A 170 22.70 16.91 4.47
N PRO A 171 23.02 17.72 5.51
CA PRO A 171 22.21 18.88 5.90
C PRO A 171 22.06 19.94 4.80
N ALA A 172 23.01 20.03 3.86
CA ALA A 172 23.03 21.04 2.80
C ALA A 172 22.29 20.58 1.54
N ALA A 173 22.01 19.29 1.40
CA ALA A 173 21.31 18.75 0.23
C ALA A 173 19.87 19.29 0.15
N ARG A 174 19.41 19.60 -1.07
CA ARG A 174 18.01 19.99 -1.32
C ARG A 174 17.13 18.76 -1.43
N ILE A 175 15.92 18.82 -0.87
CA ILE A 175 15.00 17.68 -0.80
C ILE A 175 14.66 17.11 -2.19
N HIS A 176 14.41 17.97 -3.19
CA HIS A 176 14.08 17.51 -4.55
C HIS A 176 15.20 16.71 -5.25
N ASN A 177 16.44 16.81 -4.76
CA ASN A 177 17.57 16.03 -5.29
C ASN A 177 17.75 14.67 -4.59
N LEU A 178 16.99 14.42 -3.53
CA LEU A 178 17.12 13.21 -2.73
C LEU A 178 16.24 12.09 -3.28
N SER A 179 16.78 10.86 -3.30
CA SER A 179 15.95 9.67 -3.51
C SER A 179 14.90 9.54 -2.41
N VAL A 180 13.86 8.77 -2.69
CA VAL A 180 12.78 8.52 -1.72
C VAL A 180 13.32 7.91 -0.41
N GLY A 181 14.28 6.99 -0.50
CA GLY A 181 14.96 6.41 0.67
C GLY A 181 15.78 7.45 1.46
N GLN A 182 16.39 8.42 0.79
CA GLN A 182 17.07 9.53 1.45
C GLN A 182 16.08 10.47 2.14
N GLN A 183 14.95 10.79 1.51
CA GLN A 183 13.88 11.58 2.13
C GLN A 183 13.32 10.89 3.39
N GLN A 184 13.16 9.57 3.37
CA GLN A 184 12.78 8.79 4.55
C GLN A 184 13.78 8.95 5.69
N ARG A 185 15.08 8.93 5.39
CA ARG A 185 16.15 9.16 6.39
C ARG A 185 16.07 10.56 7.00
N VAL A 186 15.76 11.58 6.21
CA VAL A 186 15.53 12.96 6.70
C VAL A 186 14.37 13.01 7.70
N GLU A 187 13.24 12.35 7.39
CA GLU A 187 12.09 12.28 8.29
C GLU A 187 12.44 11.59 9.63
N ILE A 188 13.23 10.52 9.59
CA ILE A 188 13.68 9.80 10.78
C ILE A 188 14.59 10.70 11.62
N VAL A 189 15.61 11.34 11.00
CA VAL A 189 16.52 12.26 11.70
C VAL A 189 15.77 13.44 12.29
N ARG A 190 14.76 13.98 11.59
CA ARG A 190 13.88 15.04 12.11
C ARG A 190 13.16 14.61 13.38
N CYS A 191 12.69 13.36 13.45
CA CYS A 191 12.06 12.85 14.66
C CYS A 191 13.06 12.61 15.78
N LEU A 192 14.26 12.08 15.49
CA LEU A 192 15.30 11.78 16.49
C LEU A 192 15.85 13.03 17.17
N LEU A 193 15.98 14.14 16.43
CA LEU A 193 16.41 15.43 16.97
C LEU A 193 15.50 15.98 18.08
N GLN A 194 14.31 15.41 18.25
CA GLN A 194 13.33 15.75 19.28
C GLN A 194 13.38 14.83 20.50
N ASP A 195 14.40 13.95 20.61
CA ASP A 195 14.61 12.98 21.70
C ASP A 195 13.35 12.14 22.02
N PRO A 196 12.79 11.38 21.04
CA PRO A 196 11.61 10.58 21.28
C PRO A 196 11.90 9.40 22.24
N LYS A 197 10.87 9.02 23.00
CA LYS A 197 10.85 7.77 23.80
C LYS A 197 9.99 6.70 23.13
N LEU A 198 9.01 7.14 22.32
CA LEU A 198 8.18 6.30 21.46
C LEU A 198 8.22 6.88 20.04
N LEU A 199 8.62 6.07 19.08
CA LEU A 199 8.60 6.40 17.66
C LEU A 199 7.50 5.60 16.96
N ILE A 200 6.53 6.28 16.40
CA ILE A 200 5.46 5.69 15.60
C ILE A 200 5.86 5.78 14.12
N MET A 201 5.84 4.66 13.41
CA MET A 201 6.20 4.58 12.00
C MET A 201 5.05 3.97 11.20
N ASP A 202 4.43 4.79 10.35
CA ASP A 202 3.27 4.37 9.55
C ASP A 202 3.73 4.02 8.12
N GLU A 203 3.79 2.71 7.82
CA GLU A 203 4.22 2.11 6.54
C GLU A 203 5.57 2.66 5.99
N PRO A 204 6.64 2.70 6.79
CA PRO A 204 7.87 3.40 6.40
C PRO A 204 8.65 2.72 5.27
N THR A 205 8.31 1.50 4.90
CA THR A 205 9.01 0.71 3.87
C THR A 205 8.25 0.61 2.54
N SER A 206 7.14 1.33 2.42
CA SER A 206 6.26 1.23 1.24
C SER A 206 6.93 1.63 -0.07
N VAL A 207 7.94 2.49 -0.01
CA VAL A 207 8.65 3.09 -1.15
C VAL A 207 10.15 2.76 -1.16
N LEU A 208 10.63 1.90 -0.25
CA LEU A 208 12.03 1.52 -0.12
C LEU A 208 12.36 0.24 -0.91
N THR A 209 13.60 0.19 -1.41
CA THR A 209 14.18 -1.06 -1.91
C THR A 209 14.39 -2.06 -0.78
N PRO A 210 14.54 -3.37 -1.07
CA PRO A 210 14.86 -4.36 -0.05
C PRO A 210 16.13 -4.04 0.75
N GLN A 211 17.17 -3.51 0.09
CA GLN A 211 18.42 -3.12 0.72
C GLN A 211 18.23 -1.93 1.68
N GLU A 212 17.49 -0.90 1.24
CA GLU A 212 17.16 0.25 2.10
C GLU A 212 16.28 -0.16 3.28
N THR A 213 15.38 -1.13 3.07
CA THR A 213 14.53 -1.69 4.14
C THR A 213 15.38 -2.37 5.21
N GLU A 214 16.36 -3.19 4.83
CA GLU A 214 17.24 -3.86 5.81
C GLU A 214 18.12 -2.84 6.55
N GLN A 215 18.65 -1.82 5.87
CA GLN A 215 19.37 -0.72 6.52
C GLN A 215 18.48 -0.01 7.56
N LEU A 216 17.21 0.27 7.21
CA LEU A 216 16.27 0.84 8.15
C LEU A 216 16.05 -0.08 9.37
N PHE A 217 15.92 -1.39 9.16
CA PHE A 217 15.73 -2.35 10.24
C PHE A 217 16.92 -2.40 11.20
N GLU A 218 18.14 -2.33 10.70
CA GLU A 218 19.34 -2.23 11.54
C GLU A 218 19.31 -0.99 12.43
N VAL A 219 18.90 0.15 11.86
CA VAL A 219 18.75 1.41 12.60
C VAL A 219 17.68 1.27 13.70
N LEU A 220 16.51 0.71 13.37
CA LEU A 220 15.42 0.53 14.33
C LEU A 220 15.79 -0.44 15.47
N ARG A 221 16.56 -1.50 15.18
CA ARG A 221 17.08 -2.41 16.21
C ARG A 221 18.01 -1.67 17.16
N ARG A 222 18.94 -0.82 16.67
CA ARG A 222 19.80 0.02 17.51
C ARG A 222 19.01 0.99 18.37
N PHE A 223 17.92 1.58 17.84
CA PHE A 223 17.04 2.43 18.63
C PHE A 223 16.42 1.67 19.81
N ALA A 224 15.90 0.48 19.54
CA ALA A 224 15.30 -0.35 20.58
C ALA A 224 16.33 -0.80 21.65
N GLU A 225 17.54 -1.14 21.23
CA GLU A 225 18.66 -1.46 22.14
C GLU A 225 19.01 -0.28 23.05
N ASN A 226 18.87 0.95 22.56
CA ASN A 226 19.07 2.19 23.33
C ASN A 226 17.82 2.62 24.12
N GLY A 227 16.79 1.78 24.19
CA GLY A 227 15.59 1.99 25.01
C GLY A 227 14.45 2.75 24.33
N LEU A 228 14.57 3.15 23.07
CA LEU A 228 13.49 3.75 22.31
C LEU A 228 12.44 2.69 21.97
N ALA A 229 11.16 2.95 22.30
CA ALA A 229 10.06 2.10 21.85
C ALA A 229 9.69 2.45 20.40
N VAL A 230 9.42 1.43 19.58
CA VAL A 230 9.01 1.62 18.19
C VAL A 230 7.66 0.96 17.92
N LEU A 231 6.64 1.73 17.56
CA LEU A 231 5.38 1.23 17.06
C LEU A 231 5.45 1.19 15.53
N PHE A 232 5.59 -0.02 14.98
CA PHE A 232 5.81 -0.25 13.56
C PHE A 232 4.52 -0.72 12.88
N ILE A 233 4.03 0.05 11.91
CA ILE A 233 2.83 -0.29 11.15
C ILE A 233 3.28 -0.69 9.74
N SER A 234 2.97 -1.91 9.35
CA SER A 234 3.19 -2.42 7.99
C SER A 234 2.14 -3.49 7.66
N HIS A 235 1.84 -3.64 6.39
CA HIS A 235 1.05 -4.74 5.88
C HIS A 235 1.92 -5.89 5.31
N LYS A 236 3.25 -5.71 5.26
CA LYS A 236 4.20 -6.71 4.78
C LYS A 236 4.63 -7.64 5.91
N LEU A 237 4.09 -8.85 5.92
CA LEU A 237 4.26 -9.80 7.03
C LEU A 237 5.70 -10.28 7.22
N ASN A 238 6.51 -10.33 6.15
CA ASN A 238 7.93 -10.66 6.26
C ASN A 238 8.69 -9.61 7.08
N GLU A 239 8.38 -8.31 6.86
CA GLU A 239 8.96 -7.20 7.61
C GLU A 239 8.64 -7.30 9.11
N ILE A 240 7.37 -7.58 9.42
CA ILE A 240 6.91 -7.76 10.80
C ILE A 240 7.69 -8.86 11.50
N ARG A 241 7.84 -10.02 10.86
CA ARG A 241 8.58 -11.15 11.43
C ARG A 241 10.08 -10.90 11.55
N ALA A 242 10.65 -10.15 10.62
CA ALA A 242 12.08 -9.82 10.64
C ALA A 242 12.44 -8.78 11.71
N LEU A 243 11.56 -7.82 11.97
CA LEU A 243 11.86 -6.66 12.80
C LEU A 243 11.26 -6.74 14.20
N THR A 244 10.02 -7.21 14.37
CA THR A 244 9.26 -7.04 15.60
C THR A 244 9.28 -8.27 16.50
N SER A 245 9.14 -8.08 17.83
CA SER A 245 9.02 -9.16 18.78
C SER A 245 7.57 -9.53 19.08
N ARG A 246 6.66 -8.55 19.04
CA ARG A 246 5.21 -8.70 19.30
C ARG A 246 4.42 -7.95 18.26
N ALA A 247 3.20 -8.42 18.03
CA ALA A 247 2.24 -7.76 17.16
C ALA A 247 0.86 -7.72 17.80
N THR A 248 0.21 -6.57 17.75
CA THR A 248 -1.22 -6.42 18.07
C THR A 248 -2.01 -6.33 16.78
N VAL A 249 -3.06 -7.13 16.66
CA VAL A 249 -3.87 -7.22 15.45
C VAL A 249 -5.20 -6.50 15.65
N LEU A 250 -5.45 -5.48 14.83
CA LEU A 250 -6.75 -4.82 14.74
C LEU A 250 -7.58 -5.41 13.59
N ARG A 251 -8.85 -5.63 13.84
CA ARG A 251 -9.81 -6.07 12.83
C ARG A 251 -11.17 -5.42 13.07
N ARG A 252 -11.68 -4.69 12.08
CA ARG A 252 -12.96 -3.96 12.15
C ARG A 252 -13.07 -3.06 13.39
N GLY A 253 -12.01 -2.34 13.69
CA GLY A 253 -11.96 -1.41 14.83
C GLY A 253 -11.65 -2.05 16.19
N GLN A 254 -11.58 -3.38 16.31
CA GLN A 254 -11.35 -4.08 17.57
C GLN A 254 -9.96 -4.72 17.63
N ASN A 255 -9.38 -4.81 18.82
CA ASN A 255 -8.19 -5.62 19.08
C ASN A 255 -8.60 -7.10 19.17
N VAL A 256 -8.15 -7.92 18.21
CA VAL A 256 -8.45 -9.36 18.16
C VAL A 256 -7.38 -10.22 18.83
N GLY A 257 -6.28 -9.62 19.29
CA GLY A 257 -5.23 -10.29 20.05
C GLY A 257 -3.85 -9.69 19.82
N SER A 258 -2.95 -10.02 20.74
CA SER A 258 -1.51 -9.74 20.61
C SER A 258 -0.75 -11.06 20.59
N VAL A 259 0.21 -11.18 19.67
CA VAL A 259 0.98 -12.40 19.44
C VAL A 259 2.48 -12.13 19.41
N ASN A 260 3.28 -13.14 19.78
CA ASN A 260 4.71 -13.12 19.57
C ASN A 260 5.00 -13.42 18.08
N THR A 261 5.69 -12.53 17.39
CA THR A 261 5.94 -12.62 15.94
C THR A 261 6.90 -13.73 15.56
N LYS A 262 7.90 -14.02 16.41
CA LYS A 262 8.93 -15.04 16.14
C LYS A 262 8.39 -16.47 16.03
N GLY A 263 7.23 -16.75 16.64
CA GLY A 263 6.58 -18.06 16.59
C GLY A 263 5.52 -18.20 15.50
N GLN A 264 5.22 -17.14 14.75
CA GLN A 264 4.15 -17.13 13.77
C GLN A 264 4.69 -17.23 12.34
N SER A 265 3.99 -17.97 11.49
CA SER A 265 4.18 -17.91 10.03
C SER A 265 3.43 -16.70 9.44
N ASN A 266 3.83 -16.24 8.25
CA ASN A 266 3.08 -15.20 7.51
C ASN A 266 1.61 -15.58 7.34
N ARG A 267 1.33 -16.85 7.08
CA ARG A 267 -0.03 -17.39 6.96
C ARG A 267 -0.83 -17.21 8.25
N GLN A 268 -0.26 -17.56 9.41
CA GLN A 268 -0.95 -17.41 10.69
C GLN A 268 -1.23 -15.95 11.01
N LEU A 269 -0.28 -15.04 10.74
CA LEU A 269 -0.50 -13.60 10.90
C LEU A 269 -1.59 -13.09 9.95
N ALA A 270 -1.59 -13.51 8.68
CA ALA A 270 -2.63 -13.18 7.72
C ALA A 270 -4.01 -13.70 8.17
N GLU A 271 -4.10 -14.94 8.64
CA GLU A 271 -5.35 -15.53 9.14
C GLU A 271 -5.91 -14.76 10.36
N LEU A 272 -5.04 -14.27 11.25
CA LEU A 272 -5.45 -13.40 12.37
C LEU A 272 -6.02 -12.06 11.87
N MET A 273 -5.38 -11.45 10.87
CA MET A 273 -5.79 -10.18 10.31
C MET A 273 -7.14 -10.29 9.56
N ILE A 274 -7.28 -11.31 8.72
CA ILE A 274 -8.47 -11.55 7.89
C ILE A 274 -9.62 -12.15 8.72
N GLY A 275 -9.29 -13.01 9.69
CA GLY A 275 -10.25 -13.74 10.52
C GLY A 275 -10.81 -15.02 9.89
N THR A 276 -10.27 -15.43 8.76
CA THR A 276 -10.61 -16.68 8.06
C THR A 276 -9.34 -17.39 7.62
N LYS A 277 -9.42 -18.71 7.42
CA LYS A 277 -8.27 -19.47 6.91
C LYS A 277 -7.91 -19.03 5.48
N VAL A 278 -6.65 -18.70 5.28
CA VAL A 278 -6.10 -18.36 3.97
C VAL A 278 -5.89 -19.66 3.20
N LYS A 279 -6.53 -19.79 2.03
CA LYS A 279 -6.23 -20.90 1.12
C LYS A 279 -4.84 -20.66 0.52
N ASP A 280 -3.96 -21.66 0.61
CA ASP A 280 -2.69 -21.62 -0.11
C ASP A 280 -2.97 -21.71 -1.61
N VAL A 281 -2.69 -20.63 -2.31
CA VAL A 281 -2.73 -20.61 -3.76
C VAL A 281 -1.31 -20.90 -4.24
N ALA A 282 -1.00 -22.19 -4.37
CA ALA A 282 0.30 -22.63 -4.87
C ALA A 282 0.35 -22.43 -6.40
N ARG A 283 1.41 -21.77 -6.86
CA ARG A 283 1.73 -21.67 -8.28
C ARG A 283 1.92 -23.08 -8.85
N GLN A 284 1.11 -23.45 -9.84
CA GLN A 284 1.32 -24.67 -10.62
C GLN A 284 2.55 -24.50 -11.52
N LYS A 285 3.23 -25.61 -11.86
CA LYS A 285 4.34 -25.54 -12.83
C LYS A 285 3.79 -25.12 -14.18
N ALA A 286 4.39 -24.11 -14.80
CA ALA A 286 4.06 -23.77 -16.19
C ALA A 286 4.34 -24.97 -17.10
N PRO A 287 3.49 -25.24 -18.07
CA PRO A 287 3.73 -26.33 -19.04
C PRO A 287 5.05 -26.05 -19.80
N ALA A 288 5.95 -27.02 -19.85
CA ALA A 288 7.31 -26.86 -20.38
C ALA A 288 7.38 -26.48 -21.89
N LYS A 289 6.30 -26.66 -22.66
CA LYS A 289 6.20 -26.35 -24.09
C LYS A 289 4.83 -25.73 -24.44
N SER A 290 4.46 -24.66 -23.76
CA SER A 290 3.21 -23.95 -24.09
C SER A 290 3.39 -22.95 -25.22
N LYS A 291 2.30 -22.75 -25.99
CA LYS A 291 2.24 -21.79 -27.11
C LYS A 291 2.49 -20.37 -26.59
N ILE A 292 3.29 -19.58 -27.30
CA ILE A 292 3.42 -18.15 -27.06
C ILE A 292 2.09 -17.51 -27.48
N LEU A 293 1.43 -16.86 -26.55
CA LEU A 293 0.20 -16.12 -26.80
C LEU A 293 0.47 -14.65 -27.08
N PHE A 294 1.49 -14.07 -26.43
CA PHE A 294 1.81 -12.66 -26.57
C PHE A 294 3.32 -12.49 -26.68
N ALA A 295 3.78 -11.75 -27.67
CA ALA A 295 5.18 -11.42 -27.80
C ALA A 295 5.39 -9.95 -28.15
N VAL A 296 6.48 -9.41 -27.60
CA VAL A 296 7.03 -8.08 -27.90
C VAL A 296 8.47 -8.31 -28.37
N ASN A 297 8.84 -7.75 -29.50
CA ASN A 297 10.14 -7.93 -30.14
C ASN A 297 10.81 -6.56 -30.34
N ASN A 298 11.87 -6.29 -29.58
CA ASN A 298 12.70 -5.08 -29.70
C ASN A 298 11.87 -3.78 -29.71
N LEU A 299 10.92 -3.65 -28.78
CA LEU A 299 10.10 -2.46 -28.64
C LEU A 299 10.96 -1.29 -28.16
N ASN A 300 10.95 -0.23 -28.95
CA ASN A 300 11.61 1.04 -28.63
C ASN A 300 10.57 2.15 -28.56
N ARG A 301 10.55 2.88 -27.43
CA ARG A 301 9.65 4.03 -27.23
C ARG A 301 10.46 5.23 -26.74
N PRO A 302 10.56 6.30 -27.54
CA PRO A 302 11.23 7.52 -27.11
C PRO A 302 10.45 8.20 -25.96
N LYS A 303 11.14 8.92 -25.10
CA LYS A 303 10.50 9.78 -24.09
C LYS A 303 9.62 10.83 -24.76
N GLN A 304 8.46 11.09 -24.19
CA GLN A 304 7.49 12.05 -24.70
C GLN A 304 7.57 13.42 -24.00
N ASN A 305 8.10 13.45 -22.78
CA ASN A 305 8.26 14.65 -21.96
C ASN A 305 9.48 14.49 -21.03
N ALA A 306 9.78 15.51 -20.24
CA ALA A 306 10.94 15.53 -19.34
C ALA A 306 10.88 14.43 -18.24
N PHE A 307 9.67 13.97 -17.89
CA PHE A 307 9.45 13.01 -16.81
C PHE A 307 9.28 11.57 -17.29
N SER A 308 9.11 11.36 -18.61
CA SER A 308 8.95 10.01 -19.16
C SER A 308 10.30 9.31 -19.40
N VAL A 309 10.27 7.98 -19.40
CA VAL A 309 11.44 7.12 -19.61
C VAL A 309 11.45 6.59 -21.04
N THR A 310 12.64 6.57 -21.66
CA THR A 310 12.83 5.92 -22.97
C THR A 310 12.90 4.41 -22.78
N LEU A 311 12.02 3.65 -23.45
CA LEU A 311 12.16 2.19 -23.50
C LEU A 311 13.10 1.80 -24.63
N ARG A 312 13.99 0.82 -24.36
CA ARG A 312 15.01 0.34 -25.30
C ARG A 312 14.97 -1.18 -25.39
N ASP A 313 14.81 -1.68 -26.60
CA ASP A 313 14.92 -3.10 -26.98
C ASP A 313 14.12 -4.07 -26.09
N ILE A 314 12.91 -3.64 -25.67
CA ILE A 314 12.06 -4.46 -24.81
C ILE A 314 11.61 -5.71 -25.56
N THR A 315 11.94 -6.87 -25.00
CA THR A 315 11.55 -8.17 -25.55
C THR A 315 10.83 -9.00 -24.48
N ILE A 316 9.62 -9.45 -24.78
CA ILE A 316 8.74 -10.21 -23.88
C ILE A 316 8.14 -11.37 -24.67
N GLU A 317 8.11 -12.56 -24.07
CA GLU A 317 7.31 -13.69 -24.51
C GLU A 317 6.45 -14.19 -23.35
N ALA A 318 5.13 -14.11 -23.46
CA ALA A 318 4.20 -14.67 -22.49
C ALA A 318 3.48 -15.87 -23.10
N ARG A 319 3.46 -16.98 -22.37
CA ARG A 319 3.00 -18.28 -22.84
C ARG A 319 1.66 -18.68 -22.20
N ALA A 320 0.91 -19.53 -22.88
CA ALA A 320 -0.31 -20.11 -22.32
C ALA A 320 -0.03 -20.83 -20.99
N GLY A 321 -0.82 -20.53 -19.97
CA GLY A 321 -0.64 -21.09 -18.63
C GLY A 321 0.48 -20.43 -17.82
N GLU A 322 0.95 -19.23 -18.22
CA GLU A 322 2.08 -18.55 -17.61
C GLU A 322 1.69 -17.19 -17.03
N ILE A 323 2.23 -16.86 -15.86
CA ILE A 323 2.36 -15.48 -15.37
C ILE A 323 3.82 -15.05 -15.58
N PHE A 324 4.02 -14.08 -16.47
CA PHE A 324 5.30 -13.42 -16.71
C PHE A 324 5.36 -12.17 -15.84
N GLY A 325 6.23 -12.18 -14.82
CA GLY A 325 6.41 -11.07 -13.88
C GLY A 325 7.48 -10.09 -14.37
N ILE A 326 7.19 -8.81 -14.27
CA ILE A 326 8.12 -7.70 -14.50
C ILE A 326 8.27 -6.96 -13.19
N ALA A 327 9.43 -7.11 -12.54
CA ALA A 327 9.78 -6.36 -11.33
C ALA A 327 10.46 -5.04 -11.71
N GLY A 328 10.31 -4.00 -10.87
CA GLY A 328 11.00 -2.72 -11.07
C GLY A 328 10.56 -1.68 -10.06
N ILE A 329 11.44 -0.71 -9.74
CA ILE A 329 11.12 0.43 -8.87
C ILE A 329 10.34 1.47 -9.70
N ALA A 330 9.39 2.18 -9.07
CA ALA A 330 8.63 3.24 -9.72
C ALA A 330 9.52 4.22 -10.51
N GLY A 331 9.03 4.67 -11.66
CA GLY A 331 9.76 5.62 -12.51
C GLY A 331 10.83 5.01 -13.42
N ASN A 332 10.91 3.69 -13.53
CA ASN A 332 11.84 2.99 -14.42
C ASN A 332 11.26 2.62 -15.80
N GLY A 333 10.08 3.15 -16.16
CA GLY A 333 9.46 2.93 -17.46
C GLY A 333 8.24 1.99 -17.44
N GLN A 334 7.68 1.69 -16.26
CA GLN A 334 6.52 0.82 -16.12
C GLN A 334 5.28 1.38 -16.81
N ASP A 335 5.01 2.68 -16.66
CA ASP A 335 3.86 3.35 -17.26
C ASP A 335 4.01 3.40 -18.79
N GLU A 336 5.21 3.70 -19.26
CA GLU A 336 5.56 3.69 -20.67
C GLU A 336 5.39 2.30 -21.29
N LEU A 337 5.81 1.26 -20.56
CA LEU A 337 5.64 -0.12 -20.99
C LEU A 337 4.16 -0.49 -21.01
N MET A 338 3.42 -0.19 -19.94
CA MET A 338 1.98 -0.45 -19.87
C MET A 338 1.24 0.20 -21.03
N ALA A 339 1.50 1.49 -21.32
CA ALA A 339 0.87 2.22 -22.42
C ALA A 339 1.17 1.59 -23.80
N ALA A 340 2.40 1.07 -24.00
CA ALA A 340 2.76 0.37 -25.22
C ALA A 340 2.05 -0.99 -25.34
N LEU A 341 2.00 -1.77 -24.23
CA LEU A 341 1.37 -3.10 -24.20
C LEU A 341 -0.16 -3.03 -24.34
N THR A 342 -0.80 -1.96 -23.86
CA THR A 342 -2.25 -1.76 -23.97
C THR A 342 -2.68 -1.15 -25.29
N GLY A 343 -1.75 -0.51 -26.03
CA GLY A 343 -2.05 0.24 -27.26
C GLY A 343 -2.49 1.69 -27.03
N GLU A 344 -2.31 2.21 -25.81
CA GLU A 344 -2.50 3.65 -25.52
C GLU A 344 -1.38 4.50 -26.15
N TRP A 345 -0.22 3.90 -26.33
CA TRP A 345 0.84 4.42 -27.18
C TRP A 345 1.06 3.46 -28.36
N LEU A 346 1.09 3.99 -29.58
CA LEU A 346 1.34 3.25 -30.81
C LEU A 346 2.68 3.66 -31.39
N GLY A 347 3.53 2.67 -31.67
CA GLY A 347 4.77 2.85 -32.42
C GLY A 347 4.54 2.86 -33.93
N ASN A 348 5.55 3.27 -34.69
CA ASN A 348 5.47 3.33 -36.17
C ASN A 348 5.93 2.01 -36.84
N GLN A 349 6.34 0.99 -36.05
CA GLN A 349 6.87 -0.28 -36.57
C GLN A 349 5.82 -1.38 -36.47
N SER A 350 5.64 -2.14 -37.53
CA SER A 350 4.81 -3.34 -37.55
C SER A 350 5.58 -4.56 -37.06
N GLY A 351 4.86 -5.58 -36.55
CA GLY A 351 5.45 -6.85 -36.10
C GLY A 351 6.15 -6.79 -34.75
N VAL A 352 6.17 -5.63 -34.09
CA VAL A 352 6.79 -5.46 -32.77
C VAL A 352 5.98 -6.10 -31.66
N ILE A 353 4.65 -6.01 -31.72
CA ILE A 353 3.74 -6.61 -30.73
C ILE A 353 2.81 -7.58 -31.45
N THR A 354 2.82 -8.83 -31.00
CA THR A 354 2.00 -9.88 -31.64
C THR A 354 1.13 -10.62 -30.60
N LEU A 355 -0.09 -10.96 -31.03
CA LEU A 355 -1.02 -11.82 -30.29
C LEU A 355 -1.25 -13.10 -31.10
N GLU A 356 -0.88 -14.25 -30.54
CA GLU A 356 -0.93 -15.58 -31.21
C GLU A 356 -0.25 -15.59 -32.59
N GLY A 357 0.77 -14.76 -32.78
CA GLY A 357 1.51 -14.58 -34.04
C GLY A 357 0.92 -13.56 -34.99
N GLY A 358 -0.27 -13.04 -34.73
CA GLY A 358 -0.87 -11.92 -35.48
C GLY A 358 -0.33 -10.57 -35.01
N ASP A 359 0.04 -9.68 -35.93
CA ASP A 359 0.53 -8.34 -35.62
C ASP A 359 -0.60 -7.45 -35.10
N ILE A 360 -0.39 -6.88 -33.90
CA ILE A 360 -1.30 -5.93 -33.26
C ILE A 360 -0.62 -4.58 -32.93
N SER A 361 0.54 -4.33 -33.52
CA SER A 361 1.37 -3.15 -33.21
C SER A 361 0.64 -1.82 -33.46
N SER A 362 -0.19 -1.76 -34.51
CA SER A 362 -0.98 -0.58 -34.88
C SER A 362 -2.37 -0.51 -34.24
N GLN A 363 -2.76 -1.53 -33.46
CA GLN A 363 -4.09 -1.63 -32.85
C GLN A 363 -4.16 -0.84 -31.54
N GLY A 364 -5.22 -0.04 -31.41
CA GLY A 364 -5.53 0.66 -30.17
C GLY A 364 -6.16 -0.25 -29.09
N PRO A 365 -6.43 0.28 -27.87
CA PRO A 365 -6.92 -0.52 -26.74
C PRO A 365 -8.24 -1.24 -27.02
N ALA A 366 -9.16 -0.63 -27.76
CA ALA A 366 -10.45 -1.23 -28.11
C ALA A 366 -10.28 -2.44 -29.04
N GLU A 367 -9.41 -2.34 -30.04
CA GLU A 367 -9.13 -3.41 -31.01
C GLU A 367 -8.40 -4.58 -30.33
N ARG A 368 -7.40 -4.28 -29.46
CA ARG A 368 -6.71 -5.31 -28.66
C ARG A 368 -7.67 -6.02 -27.70
N ARG A 369 -8.64 -5.32 -27.12
CA ARG A 369 -9.70 -5.96 -26.31
C ARG A 369 -10.58 -6.88 -27.15
N LEU A 370 -10.96 -6.49 -28.35
CA LEU A 370 -11.70 -7.34 -29.30
C LEU A 370 -10.90 -8.58 -29.72
N ALA A 371 -9.58 -8.46 -29.85
CA ALA A 371 -8.68 -9.57 -30.11
C ALA A 371 -8.52 -10.54 -28.92
N GLY A 372 -9.08 -10.21 -27.76
CA GLY A 372 -9.09 -11.08 -26.56
C GLY A 372 -8.08 -10.68 -25.50
N MET A 373 -7.62 -9.46 -25.46
CA MET A 373 -6.77 -8.94 -24.38
C MET A 373 -7.59 -8.26 -23.28
N GLY A 374 -7.11 -8.36 -22.04
CA GLY A 374 -7.62 -7.62 -20.88
C GLY A 374 -6.54 -6.71 -20.31
N PHE A 375 -6.94 -5.59 -19.72
CA PHE A 375 -6.01 -4.59 -19.18
C PHE A 375 -6.44 -4.09 -17.80
N ILE A 376 -5.51 -4.09 -16.84
CA ILE A 376 -5.70 -3.56 -15.50
C ILE A 376 -4.54 -2.59 -15.24
N PRO A 377 -4.74 -1.28 -15.41
CA PRO A 377 -3.72 -0.28 -15.11
C PRO A 377 -3.53 -0.10 -13.60
N GLU A 378 -2.43 0.53 -13.22
CA GLU A 378 -2.09 0.81 -11.83
C GLU A 378 -3.08 1.79 -11.19
N GLU A 379 -3.39 2.89 -11.89
CA GLU A 379 -4.30 3.91 -11.41
C GLU A 379 -5.75 3.43 -11.47
N ARG A 380 -6.37 3.25 -10.30
CA ARG A 380 -7.76 2.76 -10.19
C ARG A 380 -8.78 3.81 -10.59
N ASN A 381 -8.59 5.03 -10.08
CA ASN A 381 -9.51 6.14 -10.29
C ASN A 381 -9.03 7.01 -11.46
N GLY A 382 -9.86 7.17 -12.48
CA GLY A 382 -9.52 7.94 -13.67
C GLY A 382 -9.03 7.08 -14.83
N HIS A 383 -8.25 6.01 -14.58
CA HIS A 383 -7.75 5.12 -15.63
C HIS A 383 -8.49 3.77 -15.66
N ALA A 384 -8.47 2.99 -14.57
CA ALA A 384 -9.15 1.70 -14.52
C ALA A 384 -10.67 1.84 -14.37
N ALA A 385 -11.14 2.82 -13.60
CA ALA A 385 -12.55 3.09 -13.37
C ALA A 385 -12.83 4.59 -13.33
N VAL A 386 -14.01 5.00 -13.77
CA VAL A 386 -14.52 6.37 -13.68
C VAL A 386 -15.25 6.53 -12.34
N PRO A 387 -14.74 7.32 -11.39
CA PRO A 387 -15.29 7.40 -10.02
C PRO A 387 -16.75 7.85 -9.95
N SER A 388 -17.16 8.75 -10.84
CA SER A 388 -18.51 9.33 -10.91
C SER A 388 -19.53 8.44 -11.62
N MET A 389 -19.12 7.30 -12.18
CA MET A 389 -19.99 6.34 -12.85
C MET A 389 -20.34 5.18 -11.91
N SER A 390 -21.52 4.57 -12.14
CA SER A 390 -21.92 3.35 -11.44
C SER A 390 -21.03 2.16 -11.85
N LEU A 391 -21.08 1.07 -11.07
CA LEU A 391 -20.35 -0.16 -11.42
C LEU A 391 -20.84 -0.76 -12.75
N ALA A 392 -22.15 -0.68 -13.04
CA ALA A 392 -22.70 -1.14 -14.32
C ALA A 392 -22.15 -0.32 -15.50
N ASP A 393 -22.06 1.00 -15.36
CA ASP A 393 -21.48 1.87 -16.39
C ASP A 393 -19.98 1.60 -16.56
N ASN A 394 -19.25 1.44 -15.45
CA ASN A 394 -17.83 1.06 -15.50
C ASN A 394 -17.60 -0.33 -16.13
N ALA A 395 -18.52 -1.29 -15.94
CA ALA A 395 -18.47 -2.56 -16.64
C ALA A 395 -18.76 -2.40 -18.14
N LEU A 396 -19.68 -1.48 -18.52
CA LEU A 396 -20.00 -1.18 -19.90
C LEU A 396 -18.80 -0.64 -20.68
N LEU A 397 -18.02 0.27 -20.09
CA LEU A 397 -16.87 0.92 -20.76
C LEU A 397 -15.90 -0.08 -21.40
N THR A 398 -15.66 -1.22 -20.78
CA THR A 398 -14.73 -2.25 -21.28
C THR A 398 -15.43 -3.43 -21.96
N ASN A 399 -16.77 -3.42 -22.01
CA ASN A 399 -17.57 -4.50 -22.59
C ASN A 399 -18.47 -4.06 -23.77
N HIS A 400 -18.56 -2.78 -24.07
CA HIS A 400 -19.49 -2.24 -25.08
C HIS A 400 -19.30 -2.86 -26.47
N SER A 401 -18.07 -3.24 -26.83
CA SER A 401 -17.71 -3.88 -28.10
C SER A 401 -17.95 -5.39 -28.12
N LEU A 402 -18.30 -6.00 -26.98
CA LEU A 402 -18.54 -7.44 -26.91
C LEU A 402 -19.95 -7.78 -27.40
N ALA A 403 -20.08 -8.98 -28.01
CA ALA A 403 -21.36 -9.47 -28.50
C ALA A 403 -22.42 -9.50 -27.39
N GLY A 404 -23.61 -8.99 -27.70
CA GLY A 404 -24.77 -9.03 -26.82
C GLY A 404 -24.94 -7.84 -25.88
N VAL A 405 -23.96 -6.90 -25.81
CA VAL A 405 -24.07 -5.66 -25.01
C VAL A 405 -24.80 -4.58 -25.80
N VAL A 406 -24.59 -4.55 -27.11
CA VAL A 406 -25.31 -3.66 -28.04
C VAL A 406 -26.14 -4.54 -28.97
N ARG A 407 -27.46 -4.35 -28.99
CA ARG A 407 -28.39 -5.06 -29.85
C ARG A 407 -29.16 -4.06 -30.71
N GLY A 408 -28.98 -4.11 -32.02
CA GLY A 408 -29.67 -3.18 -32.94
C GLY A 408 -29.39 -1.69 -32.65
N GLY A 409 -28.19 -1.36 -32.17
CA GLY A 409 -27.82 0.01 -31.78
C GLY A 409 -28.27 0.45 -30.38
N VAL A 410 -28.94 -0.43 -29.62
CA VAL A 410 -29.43 -0.13 -28.27
C VAL A 410 -28.58 -0.89 -27.24
N LEU A 411 -28.18 -0.17 -26.18
CA LEU A 411 -27.44 -0.75 -25.05
C LEU A 411 -28.36 -1.58 -24.15
N ASP A 412 -27.93 -2.79 -23.81
CA ASP A 412 -28.60 -3.62 -22.80
C ASP A 412 -28.17 -3.21 -21.38
N LEU A 413 -28.78 -2.12 -20.87
CA LEU A 413 -28.47 -1.60 -19.54
C LEU A 413 -28.86 -2.56 -18.41
N VAL A 414 -29.92 -3.37 -18.60
CA VAL A 414 -30.35 -4.37 -17.62
C VAL A 414 -29.33 -5.50 -17.56
N GLY A 415 -28.91 -6.00 -18.72
CA GLY A 415 -27.83 -7.01 -18.81
C GLY A 415 -26.52 -6.53 -18.20
N MET A 416 -26.19 -5.23 -18.34
CA MET A 416 -25.00 -4.67 -17.73
C MET A 416 -25.07 -4.57 -16.20
N ARG A 417 -26.23 -4.21 -15.64
CA ARG A 417 -26.44 -4.25 -14.17
C ARG A 417 -26.32 -5.66 -13.62
N ASN A 418 -26.89 -6.64 -14.31
CA ASN A 418 -26.77 -8.04 -13.92
C ASN A 418 -25.30 -8.54 -14.01
N LYS A 419 -24.57 -8.11 -15.03
CA LYS A 419 -23.12 -8.39 -15.15
C LYS A 419 -22.32 -7.78 -14.01
N ALA A 420 -22.55 -6.50 -13.67
CA ALA A 420 -21.87 -5.85 -12.56
C ALA A 420 -22.17 -6.55 -11.22
N ALA A 421 -23.44 -6.95 -11.01
CA ALA A 421 -23.83 -7.74 -9.84
C ALA A 421 -23.14 -9.11 -9.79
N ALA A 422 -23.04 -9.82 -10.92
CA ALA A 422 -22.32 -11.08 -11.01
C ALA A 422 -20.82 -10.91 -10.69
N ILE A 423 -20.16 -9.88 -11.27
CA ILE A 423 -18.78 -9.53 -10.95
C ILE A 423 -18.62 -9.30 -9.45
N ALA A 424 -19.53 -8.53 -8.85
CA ALA A 424 -19.48 -8.23 -7.43
C ALA A 424 -19.64 -9.49 -6.56
N ALA A 425 -20.52 -10.41 -6.94
CA ALA A 425 -20.73 -11.68 -6.24
C ALA A 425 -19.52 -12.63 -6.40
N ASP A 426 -19.05 -12.83 -7.64
CA ASP A 426 -17.96 -13.78 -7.94
C ASP A 426 -16.61 -13.33 -7.36
N PHE A 427 -16.41 -12.00 -7.24
CA PHE A 427 -15.17 -11.41 -6.74
C PHE A 427 -15.28 -10.87 -5.31
N ASP A 428 -16.33 -11.24 -4.56
CA ASP A 428 -16.54 -10.84 -3.16
C ASP A 428 -16.36 -9.32 -2.96
N VAL A 429 -16.99 -8.52 -3.83
CA VAL A 429 -17.00 -7.07 -3.74
C VAL A 429 -18.11 -6.63 -2.78
N ARG A 430 -17.74 -5.99 -1.69
CA ARG A 430 -18.74 -5.46 -0.73
C ARG A 430 -19.31 -4.17 -1.27
N LEU A 431 -20.61 -4.17 -1.51
CA LEU A 431 -21.36 -3.05 -2.07
C LEU A 431 -22.17 -2.35 -0.97
N PRO A 432 -22.15 -1.01 -0.87
CA PRO A 432 -23.04 -0.26 0.01
C PRO A 432 -24.50 -0.28 -0.48
N GLU A 433 -24.72 -0.42 -1.77
CA GLU A 433 -26.01 -0.50 -2.46
C GLU A 433 -25.89 -1.35 -3.75
N PRO A 434 -26.99 -1.75 -4.40
CA PRO A 434 -26.94 -2.72 -5.53
C PRO A 434 -26.13 -2.30 -6.76
N ASN A 435 -26.00 -1.00 -7.05
CA ASN A 435 -25.22 -0.49 -8.18
C ASN A 435 -24.58 0.86 -7.83
N PRO A 436 -23.64 0.87 -6.88
CA PRO A 436 -23.08 2.10 -6.35
C PRO A 436 -22.18 2.81 -7.37
N LEU A 437 -21.86 4.08 -7.10
CA LEU A 437 -20.78 4.77 -7.79
C LEU A 437 -19.44 4.13 -7.44
N ALA A 438 -18.52 4.08 -8.39
CA ALA A 438 -17.17 3.52 -8.14
C ALA A 438 -16.44 4.26 -7.00
N SER A 439 -16.65 5.58 -6.85
CA SER A 439 -16.10 6.40 -5.77
C SER A 439 -16.57 6.01 -4.36
N SER A 440 -17.69 5.32 -4.22
CA SER A 440 -18.22 4.91 -2.92
C SER A 440 -17.59 3.61 -2.40
N LEU A 441 -16.80 2.92 -3.22
CA LEU A 441 -16.13 1.69 -2.82
C LEU A 441 -14.78 1.98 -2.15
N SER A 442 -14.41 1.14 -1.17
CA SER A 442 -13.03 1.13 -0.69
C SER A 442 -12.07 0.71 -1.80
N GLY A 443 -10.80 1.13 -1.73
CA GLY A 443 -9.79 0.81 -2.74
C GLY A 443 -9.68 -0.70 -3.03
N GLY A 444 -9.74 -1.55 -2.00
CA GLY A 444 -9.72 -3.01 -2.16
C GLY A 444 -10.96 -3.56 -2.88
N ASN A 445 -12.16 -3.05 -2.58
CA ASN A 445 -13.37 -3.47 -3.26
C ASN A 445 -13.41 -3.00 -4.73
N LEU A 446 -12.96 -1.75 -4.99
CA LEU A 446 -12.85 -1.26 -6.36
C LEU A 446 -11.84 -2.09 -7.16
N GLN A 447 -10.69 -2.45 -6.58
CA GLN A 447 -9.70 -3.30 -7.23
C GLN A 447 -10.24 -4.69 -7.55
N LYS A 448 -10.93 -5.33 -6.60
CA LYS A 448 -11.61 -6.62 -6.84
C LYS A 448 -12.60 -6.51 -8.01
N PHE A 449 -13.38 -5.43 -8.07
CA PHE A 449 -14.32 -5.20 -9.16
C PHE A 449 -13.61 -5.02 -10.51
N VAL A 450 -12.55 -4.19 -10.57
CA VAL A 450 -11.77 -3.96 -11.79
C VAL A 450 -11.13 -5.26 -12.28
N VAL A 451 -10.50 -6.02 -11.39
CA VAL A 451 -9.92 -7.32 -11.70
C VAL A 451 -10.99 -8.30 -12.18
N GLY A 452 -12.10 -8.39 -11.46
CA GLY A 452 -13.23 -9.25 -11.83
C GLY A 452 -13.81 -8.91 -13.19
N ARG A 453 -13.97 -7.62 -13.49
CA ARG A 453 -14.44 -7.11 -14.77
C ARG A 453 -13.60 -7.58 -15.95
N GLU A 454 -12.29 -7.67 -15.78
CA GLU A 454 -11.40 -8.12 -16.84
C GLU A 454 -11.27 -9.65 -16.88
N ILE A 455 -11.16 -10.32 -15.73
CA ILE A 455 -10.97 -11.80 -15.65
C ILE A 455 -12.21 -12.59 -16.06
N ILE A 456 -13.42 -12.10 -15.76
CA ILE A 456 -14.68 -12.81 -16.11
C ILE A 456 -14.84 -13.03 -17.62
N LYS A 457 -14.15 -12.23 -18.43
CA LYS A 457 -14.11 -12.37 -19.89
C LYS A 457 -13.24 -13.53 -20.36
N VAL A 458 -12.46 -14.12 -19.45
CA VAL A 458 -11.43 -15.14 -19.75
C VAL A 458 -10.54 -14.67 -20.91
N PRO A 459 -9.84 -13.54 -20.76
CA PRO A 459 -9.00 -12.99 -21.83
C PRO A 459 -7.88 -13.98 -22.17
N ARG A 460 -7.47 -14.03 -23.44
CA ARG A 460 -6.30 -14.81 -23.88
C ARG A 460 -5.02 -14.34 -23.22
N VAL A 461 -4.90 -13.00 -23.10
CA VAL A 461 -3.77 -12.32 -22.45
C VAL A 461 -4.31 -11.23 -21.53
N LEU A 462 -3.86 -11.22 -20.28
CA LEU A 462 -4.13 -10.16 -19.33
C LEU A 462 -2.84 -9.38 -19.06
N ILE A 463 -2.84 -8.08 -19.33
CA ILE A 463 -1.77 -7.17 -18.92
C ILE A 463 -2.24 -6.47 -17.65
N VAL A 464 -1.44 -6.56 -16.58
CA VAL A 464 -1.82 -5.97 -15.29
C VAL A 464 -0.64 -5.27 -14.63
N SER A 465 -0.87 -4.04 -14.18
CA SER A 465 0.10 -3.26 -13.38
C SER A 465 -0.39 -3.14 -11.96
N GLN A 466 0.49 -3.45 -10.99
CA GLN A 466 0.29 -3.29 -9.55
C GLN A 466 -1.05 -3.87 -9.04
N PRO A 467 -1.36 -5.15 -9.33
CA PRO A 467 -2.71 -5.70 -9.09
C PRO A 467 -3.15 -5.65 -7.64
N THR A 468 -2.21 -5.72 -6.69
CA THR A 468 -2.53 -5.72 -5.25
C THR A 468 -2.06 -4.47 -4.52
N TRP A 469 -1.61 -3.43 -5.23
CA TRP A 469 -1.15 -2.19 -4.60
C TRP A 469 -2.26 -1.49 -3.82
N GLY A 470 -1.98 -1.13 -2.56
CA GLY A 470 -2.91 -0.41 -1.69
C GLY A 470 -4.24 -1.13 -1.43
N VAL A 471 -4.26 -2.48 -1.51
CA VAL A 471 -5.38 -3.31 -1.05
C VAL A 471 -5.01 -4.04 0.25
N ASP A 472 -6.02 -4.52 0.97
CA ASP A 472 -5.80 -5.36 2.14
C ASP A 472 -5.31 -6.77 1.74
N ILE A 473 -4.74 -7.51 2.71
CA ILE A 473 -4.19 -8.85 2.49
C ILE A 473 -5.24 -9.83 1.95
N GLY A 474 -6.48 -9.74 2.43
CA GLY A 474 -7.56 -10.60 1.96
C GLY A 474 -7.87 -10.37 0.49
N ALA A 475 -7.97 -9.11 0.08
CA ALA A 475 -8.15 -8.75 -1.33
C ALA A 475 -6.94 -9.17 -2.19
N ALA A 476 -5.70 -8.98 -1.68
CA ALA A 476 -4.48 -9.38 -2.38
C ALA A 476 -4.43 -10.89 -2.64
N VAL A 477 -4.70 -11.70 -1.62
CA VAL A 477 -4.78 -13.17 -1.75
C VAL A 477 -5.83 -13.58 -2.78
N PHE A 478 -7.00 -12.95 -2.72
CA PHE A 478 -8.09 -13.23 -3.66
C PHE A 478 -7.72 -12.89 -5.11
N ILE A 479 -7.12 -11.72 -5.34
CA ILE A 479 -6.69 -11.26 -6.67
C ILE A 479 -5.61 -12.19 -7.24
N ARG A 480 -4.62 -12.58 -6.43
CA ARG A 480 -3.56 -13.54 -6.82
C ARG A 480 -4.17 -14.89 -7.21
N ALA A 481 -5.12 -15.40 -6.42
CA ALA A 481 -5.85 -16.62 -6.72
C ALA A 481 -6.57 -16.54 -8.06
N ALA A 482 -7.30 -15.45 -8.32
CA ALA A 482 -8.03 -15.25 -9.56
C ALA A 482 -7.11 -15.21 -10.80
N MET A 483 -5.92 -14.61 -10.68
CA MET A 483 -4.92 -14.62 -11.76
C MET A 483 -4.34 -16.03 -12.01
N LEU A 484 -4.08 -16.79 -10.94
CA LEU A 484 -3.61 -18.18 -11.07
C LEU A 484 -4.69 -19.09 -11.67
N ASP A 485 -5.95 -18.90 -11.29
CA ASP A 485 -7.08 -19.62 -11.91
C ASP A 485 -7.26 -19.27 -13.40
N LEU A 486 -6.99 -18.01 -13.75
CA LEU A 486 -7.04 -17.56 -15.14
C LEU A 486 -5.97 -18.27 -15.99
N VAL A 487 -4.72 -18.34 -15.53
CA VAL A 487 -3.66 -19.03 -16.27
C VAL A 487 -3.84 -20.55 -16.27
N ALA A 488 -4.44 -21.13 -15.23
CA ALA A 488 -4.80 -22.54 -15.22
C ALA A 488 -5.83 -22.90 -16.33
N LYS A 489 -6.62 -21.92 -16.79
CA LYS A 489 -7.54 -22.05 -17.94
C LYS A 489 -6.84 -21.84 -19.29
N GLY A 490 -5.53 -21.61 -19.31
CA GLY A 490 -4.72 -21.48 -20.51
C GLY A 490 -4.42 -20.05 -20.96
N SER A 491 -4.88 -19.04 -20.24
CA SER A 491 -4.52 -17.64 -20.49
C SER A 491 -3.05 -17.36 -20.18
N ALA A 492 -2.48 -16.26 -20.72
CA ALA A 492 -1.22 -15.70 -20.28
C ALA A 492 -1.47 -14.43 -19.47
N VAL A 493 -0.63 -14.15 -18.47
CA VAL A 493 -0.66 -12.91 -17.71
C VAL A 493 0.72 -12.26 -17.78
N VAL A 494 0.78 -10.98 -18.16
CA VAL A 494 1.96 -10.14 -18.00
C VAL A 494 1.69 -9.21 -16.83
N MET A 495 2.43 -9.39 -15.74
CA MET A 495 2.23 -8.66 -14.49
C MET A 495 3.43 -7.74 -14.24
N ILE A 496 3.17 -6.45 -14.12
CA ILE A 496 4.15 -5.44 -13.72
C ILE A 496 3.90 -5.14 -12.23
N SER A 497 4.91 -5.31 -11.36
CA SER A 497 4.76 -5.03 -9.93
C SER A 497 6.08 -4.59 -9.30
N GLN A 498 5.98 -3.65 -8.35
CA GLN A 498 7.07 -3.24 -7.47
C GLN A 498 7.19 -4.15 -6.25
N ASP A 499 6.12 -4.88 -5.92
CA ASP A 499 6.07 -5.81 -4.80
C ASP A 499 6.74 -7.14 -5.16
N LEU A 500 7.99 -7.32 -4.70
CA LEU A 500 8.75 -8.55 -4.94
C LEU A 500 8.07 -9.78 -4.34
N GLU A 501 7.37 -9.66 -3.19
CA GLU A 501 6.64 -10.79 -2.62
C GLU A 501 5.52 -11.26 -3.56
N GLU A 502 4.80 -10.31 -4.16
CA GLU A 502 3.78 -10.62 -5.15
C GLU A 502 4.39 -11.27 -6.39
N VAL A 503 5.46 -10.66 -6.93
CA VAL A 503 6.14 -11.17 -8.12
C VAL A 503 6.64 -12.60 -7.90
N PHE A 504 7.31 -12.87 -6.80
CA PHE A 504 7.80 -14.23 -6.49
C PHE A 504 6.70 -15.23 -6.16
N ALA A 505 5.59 -14.78 -5.56
CA ALA A 505 4.51 -15.68 -5.15
C ALA A 505 3.80 -16.34 -6.34
N ILE A 506 3.58 -15.60 -7.43
CA ILE A 506 2.70 -16.07 -8.52
C ILE A 506 3.37 -16.11 -9.90
N SER A 507 4.50 -15.43 -10.12
CA SER A 507 5.16 -15.43 -11.44
C SER A 507 5.92 -16.72 -11.71
N HIS A 508 5.88 -17.20 -12.95
CA HIS A 508 6.61 -18.37 -13.42
C HIS A 508 8.02 -17.99 -13.91
N ARG A 509 8.11 -16.91 -14.66
CA ARG A 509 9.37 -16.24 -15.05
C ARG A 509 9.31 -14.79 -14.61
N ILE A 510 10.49 -14.23 -14.31
CA ILE A 510 10.63 -12.85 -13.85
C ILE A 510 11.70 -12.18 -14.71
N ALA A 511 11.41 -10.96 -15.16
CA ALA A 511 12.35 -10.01 -15.71
C ALA A 511 12.33 -8.73 -14.85
N VAL A 512 13.38 -7.92 -14.94
CA VAL A 512 13.49 -6.67 -14.17
C VAL A 512 13.58 -5.50 -15.14
N LEU A 513 12.74 -4.49 -14.92
CA LEU A 513 12.74 -3.24 -15.67
C LEU A 513 13.52 -2.18 -14.89
N HIS A 514 14.61 -1.70 -15.46
CA HIS A 514 15.42 -0.62 -14.89
C HIS A 514 15.86 0.36 -15.98
N GLY A 515 15.66 1.66 -15.77
CA GLY A 515 16.04 2.71 -16.71
C GLY A 515 15.51 2.52 -18.13
N GLY A 516 14.33 1.91 -18.29
CA GLY A 516 13.71 1.63 -19.58
C GLY A 516 14.28 0.42 -20.33
N VAL A 517 15.11 -0.40 -19.68
CA VAL A 517 15.66 -1.65 -20.24
C VAL A 517 15.13 -2.84 -19.44
N LEU A 518 14.71 -3.89 -20.14
CA LEU A 518 14.21 -5.12 -19.52
C LEU A 518 15.34 -6.18 -19.50
N SER A 519 15.60 -6.73 -18.31
CA SER A 519 16.56 -7.83 -18.19
C SER A 519 16.04 -9.10 -18.88
N PRO A 520 16.92 -10.06 -19.22
CA PRO A 520 16.48 -11.39 -19.64
C PRO A 520 15.59 -12.04 -18.58
N ALA A 521 14.52 -12.70 -19.04
CA ALA A 521 13.59 -13.38 -18.14
C ALA A 521 14.17 -14.71 -17.65
N GLU A 522 14.21 -14.89 -16.34
CA GLU A 522 14.63 -16.13 -15.70
C GLU A 522 13.47 -16.82 -14.96
N SER A 523 13.61 -18.16 -14.75
CA SER A 523 12.62 -18.86 -13.91
C SER A 523 12.62 -18.30 -12.50
N ALA A 524 11.44 -17.99 -11.97
CA ALA A 524 11.27 -17.50 -10.60
C ALA A 524 11.83 -18.44 -9.53
N THR A 525 11.99 -19.73 -9.84
CA THR A 525 12.59 -20.72 -8.92
C THR A 525 14.13 -20.66 -8.88
N LYS A 526 14.77 -19.98 -9.84
CA LYS A 526 16.23 -19.80 -9.90
C LYS A 526 16.68 -18.43 -9.41
N LEU A 527 15.75 -17.49 -9.27
CA LEU A 527 16.03 -16.13 -8.80
C LEU A 527 15.92 -16.05 -7.29
N THR A 528 16.72 -15.17 -6.70
CA THR A 528 16.59 -14.75 -5.30
C THR A 528 16.11 -13.30 -5.25
N ALA A 529 15.43 -12.93 -4.16
CA ALA A 529 14.98 -11.55 -3.96
C ALA A 529 16.16 -10.55 -3.96
N GLU A 530 17.31 -10.98 -3.44
CA GLU A 530 18.54 -10.19 -3.44
C GLU A 530 19.03 -9.90 -4.87
N LYS A 531 19.10 -10.93 -5.74
CA LYS A 531 19.50 -10.75 -7.15
C LYS A 531 18.55 -9.82 -7.89
N VAL A 532 17.23 -10.00 -7.70
CA VAL A 532 16.22 -9.12 -8.32
C VAL A 532 16.33 -7.71 -7.77
N GLY A 533 16.55 -7.55 -6.46
CA GLY A 533 16.78 -6.25 -5.83
C GLY A 533 18.00 -5.50 -6.38
N LEU A 534 19.11 -6.21 -6.61
CA LEU A 534 20.31 -5.63 -7.22
C LEU A 534 20.06 -5.17 -8.66
N LEU A 535 19.36 -5.98 -9.47
CA LEU A 535 18.95 -5.61 -10.83
C LEU A 535 18.01 -4.40 -10.83
N MET A 536 17.08 -4.30 -9.87
CA MET A 536 16.20 -3.14 -9.71
C MET A 536 17.00 -1.87 -9.34
N GLY A 537 18.09 -2.00 -8.60
CA GLY A 537 19.01 -0.91 -8.24
C GLY A 537 20.03 -0.55 -9.34
N GLY A 538 20.04 -1.25 -10.48
CA GLY A 538 20.94 -0.96 -11.62
C GLY A 538 22.37 -1.49 -11.51
N SER A 539 22.68 -2.37 -10.55
CA SER A 539 24.04 -2.84 -10.30
C SER A 539 24.62 -3.76 -11.40
N ASP A 540 23.75 -4.32 -12.28
CA ASP A 540 24.13 -5.22 -13.38
C ASP A 540 23.53 -4.77 -14.74
N ALA A 541 23.12 -3.49 -14.86
CA ALA A 541 22.68 -2.95 -16.15
C ALA A 541 23.86 -2.87 -17.13
N PRO A 542 23.67 -3.15 -18.45
CA PRO A 542 24.69 -2.91 -19.46
C PRO A 542 25.22 -1.48 -19.33
N LYS A 543 26.55 -1.31 -19.32
CA LYS A 543 27.24 -0.02 -19.03
C LYS A 543 26.82 1.16 -19.92
N ASP A 544 26.08 0.93 -20.99
CA ASP A 544 25.61 1.98 -21.91
C ASP A 544 24.42 2.79 -21.38
N ALA A 545 23.69 2.29 -20.37
CA ALA A 545 22.54 3.00 -19.80
C ALA A 545 22.91 4.02 -18.70
N ALA A 546 24.13 3.92 -18.14
CA ALA A 546 24.58 4.78 -17.04
C ALA A 546 25.09 6.16 -17.49
N GLN A 547 25.47 6.32 -18.77
CA GLN A 547 26.07 7.59 -19.25
C GLN A 547 25.03 8.68 -19.55
N ASP A 548 23.81 8.33 -19.92
CA ASP A 548 22.76 9.32 -20.23
C ASP A 548 22.05 9.88 -19.00
N ALA A 549 22.08 9.16 -17.87
CA ALA A 549 21.51 9.64 -16.62
C ALA A 549 22.32 10.79 -15.98
N VAL A 550 23.64 10.83 -16.26
CA VAL A 550 24.53 11.88 -15.73
C VAL A 550 24.53 13.14 -16.61
N GLN A 551 24.23 13.03 -17.91
CA GLN A 551 24.18 14.19 -18.81
C GLN A 551 22.84 14.94 -18.80
N GLY A 552 21.75 14.34 -18.30
CA GLY A 552 20.44 15.00 -18.12
C GLY A 552 20.34 15.87 -16.87
N ALA A 553 21.30 15.79 -15.95
CA ALA A 553 21.31 16.56 -14.70
C ALA A 553 22.14 17.85 -14.77
N SER A 554 22.75 18.16 -15.95
CA SER A 554 23.60 19.34 -16.14
C SER A 554 23.16 20.25 -17.31
N ALA A 555 21.89 20.21 -17.72
CA ALA A 555 21.33 21.13 -18.71
C ALA A 555 20.08 21.85 -18.15
#